data_e52ab72ca3bdca5036294e80d4c030b0
#
_entry.id   e52ab72ca3bdca5036294e80d4c030b0
#
_cell.length_a   1.000
_cell.length_b   1.000
_cell.length_c   1.000
_cell.angle_alpha   90.00
_cell.angle_beta   90.00
_cell.angle_gamma   90.00
#
_symmetry.space_group_name_H-M   'P 1'
#
loop_
_entity.id
_entity.type
_entity.pdbx_description
1 polymer ?
#
loop_
_entity_poly.entity_id
_entity_poly.type
_entity_poly.pdbx_seq_one_letter_code
_entity_poly.pdbx_strand_id
1 'polypeptide(L)' 'MEEQILIFRTSVKNVRDIKHIAALFTLCPQIYKWNVDMEDWDKVLRIECQGITPTEISKALRAINIYAQELE' A
#
# COMPACT_ATOMS: atom_id res chain seq x y z
N MET A 1 8.21 19.30 -7.33
CA MET A 1 7.85 18.37 -6.25
C MET A 1 8.13 16.96 -6.71
N GLU A 2 8.65 16.17 -5.84
CA GLU A 2 9.14 14.86 -6.22
C GLU A 2 8.15 13.76 -5.85
N GLU A 3 7.92 12.89 -6.83
CA GLU A 3 7.17 11.68 -6.63
C GLU A 3 8.00 10.70 -5.80
N GLN A 4 7.35 10.02 -4.89
CA GLN A 4 7.98 8.99 -4.07
C GLN A 4 7.47 7.62 -4.49
N ILE A 5 8.36 6.64 -4.43
CA ILE A 5 7.96 5.25 -4.62
C ILE A 5 8.22 4.53 -3.31
N LEU A 6 7.16 4.01 -2.71
CA LEU A 6 7.24 3.29 -1.44
C LEU A 6 6.92 1.82 -1.69
N ILE A 7 7.67 0.95 -1.03
CA ILE A 7 7.55 -0.48 -1.21
C ILE A 7 7.37 -1.13 0.16
N PHE A 8 6.33 -1.96 0.27
CA PHE A 8 5.98 -2.63 1.52
C PHE A 8 5.81 -4.11 1.30
N ARG A 9 6.23 -4.90 2.30
CA ARG A 9 5.75 -6.28 2.39
C ARG A 9 4.42 -6.24 3.13
N THR A 10 3.49 -7.10 2.76
CA THR A 10 2.14 -7.04 3.32
C THR A 10 1.60 -8.41 3.71
N SER A 11 0.50 -8.38 4.46
CA SER A 11 -0.25 -9.58 4.81
C SER A 11 -1.43 -9.84 3.88
N VAL A 12 -1.41 -9.24 2.69
CA VAL A 12 -2.47 -9.45 1.69
C VAL A 12 -2.58 -10.93 1.37
N LYS A 13 -3.80 -11.47 1.37
CA LYS A 13 -4.03 -12.91 1.16
C LYS A 13 -4.80 -13.20 -0.11
N ASN A 14 -5.69 -12.31 -0.52
CA ASN A 14 -6.60 -12.60 -1.62
C ASN A 14 -7.09 -11.32 -2.29
N VAL A 15 -7.93 -11.50 -3.31
CA VAL A 15 -8.48 -10.39 -4.09
C VAL A 15 -9.34 -9.46 -3.24
N ARG A 16 -10.00 -9.99 -2.20
CA ARG A 16 -10.80 -9.16 -1.30
C ARG A 16 -9.94 -8.11 -0.61
N ASP A 17 -8.75 -8.50 -0.16
CA ASP A 17 -7.82 -7.56 0.47
C ASP A 17 -7.42 -6.47 -0.52
N ILE A 18 -7.18 -6.83 -1.77
CA ILE A 18 -6.84 -5.85 -2.81
C ILE A 18 -7.98 -4.87 -3.02
N LYS A 19 -9.23 -5.35 -3.01
CA LYS A 19 -10.39 -4.46 -3.14
C LYS A 19 -10.49 -3.49 -1.97
N HIS A 20 -10.17 -3.95 -0.77
CA HIS A 20 -10.16 -3.08 0.41
C HIS A 20 -9.08 -1.99 0.28
N ILE A 21 -7.90 -2.37 -0.23
CA ILE A 21 -6.83 -1.39 -0.48
C ILE A 21 -7.29 -0.37 -1.52
N ALA A 22 -7.93 -0.82 -2.59
CA ALA A 22 -8.42 0.07 -3.63
C ALA A 22 -9.40 1.09 -3.09
N ALA A 23 -10.33 0.65 -2.24
CA ALA A 23 -11.30 1.54 -1.61
C ALA A 23 -10.60 2.57 -0.72
N LEU A 24 -9.62 2.11 0.07
CA LEU A 24 -8.86 2.99 0.95
C LEU A 24 -8.08 4.03 0.16
N PHE A 25 -7.34 3.59 -0.87
CA PHE A 25 -6.46 4.47 -1.62
C PHE A 25 -7.23 5.45 -2.51
N THR A 26 -8.47 5.12 -2.86
CA THR A 26 -9.35 6.07 -3.57
C THR A 26 -9.57 7.32 -2.74
N LEU A 27 -9.50 7.23 -1.41
CA LEU A 27 -9.66 8.36 -0.51
C LEU A 27 -8.36 9.12 -0.27
N CYS A 28 -7.26 8.68 -0.87
CA CYS A 28 -5.94 9.27 -0.66
C CYS A 28 -5.46 9.93 -1.95
N PRO A 29 -5.71 11.25 -2.13
CA PRO A 29 -5.27 11.93 -3.36
C PRO A 29 -3.76 11.97 -3.52
N GLN A 30 -3.00 11.73 -2.46
CA GLN A 30 -1.55 11.67 -2.51
C GLN A 30 -1.03 10.42 -3.23
N ILE A 31 -1.88 9.40 -3.39
CA ILE A 31 -1.48 8.16 -4.05
C ILE A 31 -1.95 8.18 -5.50
N TYR A 32 -0.99 8.08 -6.42
CA TYR A 32 -1.28 8.17 -7.86
C TYR A 32 -1.46 6.80 -8.48
N LYS A 33 -0.65 5.84 -8.04
CA LYS A 33 -0.65 4.51 -8.63
C LYS A 33 -0.13 3.52 -7.60
N TRP A 34 -0.64 2.31 -7.65
CA TRP A 34 -0.19 1.24 -6.75
C TRP A 34 -0.51 -0.12 -7.35
N ASN A 35 0.22 -1.13 -6.92
CA ASN A 35 -0.13 -2.51 -7.26
C ASN A 35 0.43 -3.45 -6.19
N VAL A 36 -0.12 -4.66 -6.15
CA VAL A 36 0.35 -5.72 -5.26
C VAL A 36 0.79 -6.89 -6.11
N ASP A 37 2.02 -7.38 -5.86
CA ASP A 37 2.52 -8.58 -6.50
C ASP A 37 2.05 -9.81 -5.73
N MET A 38 0.99 -10.42 -6.21
CA MET A 38 0.37 -11.57 -5.55
C MET A 38 1.19 -12.86 -5.71
N GLU A 39 2.12 -12.88 -6.64
CA GLU A 39 2.99 -14.04 -6.84
C GLU A 39 4.19 -14.02 -5.91
N ASP A 40 4.50 -12.88 -5.33
CA ASP A 40 5.60 -12.75 -4.39
C ASP A 40 5.22 -13.32 -3.02
N TRP A 41 6.18 -13.94 -2.35
CA TRP A 41 5.97 -14.47 -1.01
C TRP A 41 5.57 -13.39 0.00
N ASP A 42 6.14 -12.20 -0.15
CA ASP A 42 5.88 -11.09 0.75
C ASP A 42 4.69 -10.25 0.32
N LYS A 43 4.02 -10.60 -0.77
CA LYS A 43 2.88 -9.84 -1.30
C LYS A 43 3.22 -8.36 -1.34
N VAL A 44 4.28 -8.04 -2.07
CA VAL A 44 4.84 -6.69 -2.10
C VAL A 44 3.85 -5.69 -2.68
N LEU A 45 3.62 -4.62 -1.94
CA LEU A 45 2.81 -3.49 -2.36
C LEU A 45 3.72 -2.35 -2.78
N ARG A 46 3.56 -1.89 -4.00
CA ARG A 46 4.31 -0.77 -4.53
C ARG A 46 3.37 0.41 -4.71
N ILE A 47 3.77 1.57 -4.19
CA ILE A 47 2.94 2.77 -4.20
C ILE A 47 3.73 3.94 -4.78
N GLU A 48 3.14 4.62 -5.76
CA GLU A 48 3.66 5.88 -6.29
C GLU A 48 2.82 7.00 -5.71
N CYS A 49 3.44 7.86 -4.93
CA CYS A 49 2.74 8.85 -4.13
C CYS A 49 3.54 10.12 -3.94
N GLN A 50 2.92 11.10 -3.30
CA GLN A 50 3.55 12.36 -2.97
C GLN A 50 2.87 12.94 -1.72
N GLY A 51 3.70 13.44 -0.78
CA GLY A 51 3.17 14.11 0.39
C GLY A 51 2.54 13.20 1.44
N ILE A 52 2.90 11.91 1.43
CA ILE A 52 2.44 10.97 2.44
C ILE A 52 3.63 10.13 2.90
N THR A 53 3.68 9.80 4.18
CA THR A 53 4.79 9.06 4.75
C THR A 53 4.50 7.56 4.80
N PRO A 54 5.56 6.71 4.83
CA PRO A 54 5.35 5.28 5.01
C PRO A 54 4.57 4.94 6.28
N THR A 55 4.79 5.68 7.36
CA THR A 55 4.08 5.46 8.62
C THR A 55 2.58 5.70 8.45
N GLU A 56 2.20 6.75 7.73
CA GLU A 56 0.80 7.05 7.47
C GLU A 56 0.13 5.94 6.66
N ILE A 57 0.84 5.41 5.66
CA ILE A 57 0.32 4.33 4.84
C ILE A 57 0.16 3.05 5.68
N SER A 58 1.16 2.72 6.49
CA SER A 58 1.08 1.54 7.36
C SER A 58 -0.10 1.62 8.32
N LYS A 59 -0.33 2.79 8.91
CA LYS A 59 -1.47 2.98 9.82
C LYS A 59 -2.80 2.85 9.10
N ALA A 60 -2.89 3.42 7.90
CA ALA A 60 -4.13 3.34 7.12
C ALA A 60 -4.45 1.89 6.75
N LEU A 61 -3.44 1.13 6.33
CA LEU A 61 -3.63 -0.28 6.00
C LEU A 61 -4.03 -1.11 7.22
N ARG A 62 -3.44 -0.81 8.37
CA ARG A 62 -3.81 -1.50 9.60
C ARG A 62 -5.29 -1.29 9.94
N ALA A 63 -5.84 -0.14 9.63
CA ALA A 63 -7.26 0.15 9.88
C ALA A 63 -8.18 -0.77 9.09
N ILE A 64 -7.69 -1.37 8.00
CA ILE A 64 -8.45 -2.36 7.23
C ILE A 64 -7.88 -3.76 7.41
N ASN A 65 -7.18 -3.99 8.52
CA ASN A 65 -6.61 -5.28 8.92
C ASN A 65 -5.56 -5.82 7.98
N ILE A 66 -4.80 -4.94 7.34
CA ILE A 66 -3.68 -5.32 6.50
C ILE A 66 -2.39 -4.84 7.17
N TYR A 67 -1.51 -5.78 7.44
CA TYR A 67 -0.18 -5.46 7.96
C TYR A 67 0.71 -5.06 6.79
N ALA A 68 1.46 -3.99 6.96
CA ALA A 68 2.41 -3.53 5.96
C ALA A 68 3.68 -3.05 6.64
N GLN A 69 4.82 -3.49 6.12
CA GLN A 69 6.14 -3.10 6.63
C GLN A 69 6.96 -2.59 5.46
N GLU A 70 7.48 -1.39 5.58
CA GLU A 70 8.29 -0.81 4.51
C GLU A 70 9.55 -1.63 4.28
N LEU A 71 9.85 -1.87 3.01
CA LEU A 71 11.09 -2.49 2.59
C LEU A 71 12.05 -1.38 2.13
N GLU A 72 13.27 -1.45 2.63
CA GLU A 72 14.30 -0.51 2.24
C GLU A 72 15.16 -1.01 1.11
#